data_42a428f3aec5f3ad9c93559f20f12eb8
#
_entry.id   42a428f3aec5f3ad9c93559f20f12eb8
#
_cell.length_a   1.000
_cell.length_b   1.000
_cell.length_c   1.000
_cell.angle_alpha   90.00
_cell.angle_beta   90.00
_cell.angle_gamma   90.00
#
_symmetry.space_group_name_H-M   'P 1'
#
loop_
_entity.id
_entity.type
_entity.pdbx_description
1 polymer ?
#
loop_
_entity_poly.entity_id
_entity_poly.type
_entity_poly.pdbx_seq_one_letter_code
_entity_poly.pdbx_strand_id
1 'polypeptide(L)'
;MLRALIERRLRAAWQRRGVLARLLWPLSRLYGALAAHRRRRYLSGALPVARLPVPVIVVGNVIVGGAGKTPTTLALVAHLQARGWRPGIVSRGHGRASDDCRAVQPDSDPREVGDEPLLLRRRAGVPVFVARQRAQAGRALLAAHPDTDVLVCDDGLQHLALARDLEVVVFDARGCGNHWLLPAGPLREPWPRSPAAAREPWPGSPVDPREPGPRPAELVLWTEPPAPDQAPAPAAFGATRALAEHALRADG
;
A
#
# COMPACT_ATOMS: atom_id res chain seq x y z
N MET A 1 11.43 20.06 -17.26
CA MET A 1 12.04 20.95 -16.24
C MET A 1 11.03 21.47 -15.23
N LEU A 2 9.91 22.09 -15.63
CA LEU A 2 8.90 22.69 -14.72
C LEU A 2 8.32 21.67 -13.72
N ARG A 3 7.94 20.46 -14.16
CA ARG A 3 7.39 19.39 -13.30
C ARG A 3 8.37 19.00 -12.19
N ALA A 4 9.63 18.79 -12.51
CA ALA A 4 10.65 18.43 -11.53
C ALA A 4 10.91 19.55 -10.50
N LEU A 5 10.84 20.83 -10.92
CA LEU A 5 10.96 21.97 -10.02
C LEU A 5 9.76 22.06 -9.05
N ILE A 6 8.54 21.86 -9.56
CA ILE A 6 7.32 21.83 -8.74
C ILE A 6 7.40 20.68 -7.73
N GLU A 7 7.74 19.47 -8.16
CA GLU A 7 7.89 18.32 -7.26
C GLU A 7 8.93 18.58 -6.16
N ARG A 8 10.07 19.17 -6.50
CA ARG A 8 11.11 19.51 -5.51
C ARG A 8 10.62 20.54 -4.50
N ARG A 9 9.91 21.58 -4.95
CA ARG A 9 9.34 22.61 -4.07
C ARG A 9 8.25 22.05 -3.17
N LEU A 10 7.38 21.18 -3.70
CA LEU A 10 6.35 20.50 -2.90
C LEU A 10 6.98 19.59 -1.86
N ARG A 11 7.97 18.77 -2.23
CA ARG A 11 8.67 17.90 -1.28
C ARG A 11 9.35 18.69 -0.15
N ALA A 12 9.95 19.85 -0.47
CA ALA A 12 10.50 20.74 0.56
C ALA A 12 9.41 21.35 1.46
N ALA A 13 8.27 21.74 0.89
CA ALA A 13 7.12 22.26 1.64
C ALA A 13 6.49 21.20 2.57
N TRP A 14 6.56 19.92 2.20
CA TRP A 14 6.03 18.81 2.99
C TRP A 14 6.86 18.48 4.25
N GLN A 15 8.07 18.99 4.35
CA GLN A 15 8.90 18.81 5.57
C GLN A 15 8.56 19.83 6.66
N ARG A 16 8.02 21.00 6.29
CA ARG A 16 7.75 22.10 7.22
C ARG A 16 6.42 22.78 6.89
N ARG A 17 5.80 23.40 7.90
CA ARG A 17 4.57 24.19 7.74
C ARG A 17 4.87 25.63 7.27
N GLY A 18 5.64 25.76 6.17
CA GLY A 18 6.02 27.03 5.55
C GLY A 18 4.86 27.68 4.80
N VAL A 19 5.14 28.84 4.17
CA VAL A 19 4.13 29.66 3.45
C VAL A 19 3.39 28.85 2.39
N LEU A 20 4.11 28.12 1.54
CA LEU A 20 3.50 27.31 0.49
C LEU A 20 2.56 26.21 1.05
N ALA A 21 2.98 25.53 2.11
CA ALA A 21 2.14 24.54 2.77
C ALA A 21 0.86 25.16 3.34
N ARG A 22 0.95 26.36 3.95
CA ARG A 22 -0.20 27.09 4.48
C ARG A 22 -1.16 27.57 3.37
N LEU A 23 -0.64 28.03 2.25
CA LEU A 23 -1.46 28.39 1.09
C LEU A 23 -2.22 27.20 0.51
N LEU A 24 -1.62 26.01 0.54
CA LEU A 24 -2.25 24.77 0.09
C LEU A 24 -3.16 24.12 1.15
N TRP A 25 -3.16 24.62 2.38
CA TRP A 25 -3.89 24.00 3.49
C TRP A 25 -5.42 23.93 3.27
N PRO A 26 -6.13 24.94 2.72
CA PRO A 26 -7.57 24.83 2.46
C PRO A 26 -7.89 23.68 1.50
N LEU A 27 -7.07 23.49 0.45
CA LEU A 27 -7.22 22.38 -0.48
C LEU A 27 -6.96 21.02 0.17
N SER A 28 -6.01 20.97 1.11
CA SER A 28 -5.74 19.78 1.93
C SER A 28 -6.94 19.42 2.83
N ARG A 29 -7.67 20.41 3.36
CA ARG A 29 -8.90 20.19 4.13
C ARG A 29 -10.00 19.58 3.25
N LEU A 30 -10.17 20.09 2.02
CA LEU A 30 -11.12 19.52 1.06
C LEU A 30 -10.76 18.09 0.70
N TYR A 31 -9.48 17.83 0.38
CA TYR A 31 -8.98 16.48 0.14
C TYR A 31 -9.28 15.53 1.31
N GLY A 32 -8.99 15.98 2.54
CA GLY A 32 -9.26 15.21 3.75
C GLY A 32 -10.74 14.89 3.95
N ALA A 33 -11.63 15.87 3.69
CA ALA A 33 -13.07 15.66 3.76
C ALA A 33 -13.58 14.63 2.74
N LEU A 34 -13.09 14.70 1.50
CA LEU A 34 -13.41 13.73 0.44
C LEU A 34 -12.89 12.33 0.77
N ALA A 35 -11.65 12.23 1.25
CA ALA A 35 -11.05 10.96 1.66
C ALA A 35 -11.82 10.33 2.84
N ALA A 36 -12.18 11.13 3.84
CA ALA A 36 -12.98 10.70 4.99
C ALA A 36 -14.40 10.30 4.59
N HIS A 37 -15.04 11.06 3.66
CA HIS A 37 -16.35 10.70 3.12
C HIS A 37 -16.30 9.36 2.39
N ARG A 38 -15.33 9.18 1.49
CA ARG A 38 -15.13 7.91 0.78
C ARG A 38 -14.91 6.76 1.75
N ARG A 39 -14.04 6.93 2.76
CA ARG A 39 -13.78 5.93 3.79
C ARG A 39 -15.07 5.55 4.53
N ARG A 40 -15.85 6.54 4.99
CA ARG A 40 -17.13 6.30 5.68
C ARG A 40 -18.10 5.49 4.83
N ARG A 41 -18.19 5.74 3.52
CA ARG A 41 -19.06 4.96 2.61
C ARG A 41 -18.65 3.49 2.53
N TYR A 42 -17.36 3.17 2.59
CA TYR A 42 -16.92 1.78 2.69
C TYR A 42 -17.24 1.17 4.06
N LEU A 43 -16.95 1.88 5.13
CA LEU A 43 -17.17 1.39 6.51
C LEU A 43 -18.65 1.21 6.85
N SER A 44 -19.54 2.02 6.28
CA SER A 44 -20.99 1.88 6.44
C SER A 44 -21.64 0.84 5.52
N GLY A 45 -20.86 0.14 4.68
CA GLY A 45 -21.40 -0.80 3.69
C GLY A 45 -22.07 -0.14 2.47
N ALA A 46 -22.10 1.20 2.37
CA ALA A 46 -22.68 1.91 1.21
C ALA A 46 -21.87 1.70 -0.09
N LEU A 47 -20.65 1.26 0.01
CA LEU A 47 -19.84 0.82 -1.12
C LEU A 47 -19.44 -0.65 -0.93
N PRO A 48 -19.47 -1.46 -2.01
CA PRO A 48 -19.16 -2.88 -1.91
C PRO A 48 -17.69 -3.11 -1.58
N VAL A 49 -17.43 -4.04 -0.67
CA VAL A 49 -16.11 -4.54 -0.32
C VAL A 49 -16.05 -6.02 -0.69
N ALA A 50 -15.09 -6.36 -1.55
CA ALA A 50 -14.88 -7.75 -1.95
C ALA A 50 -14.01 -8.46 -0.90
N ARG A 51 -14.46 -9.60 -0.39
CA ARG A 51 -13.65 -10.54 0.38
C ARG A 51 -13.22 -11.71 -0.52
N LEU A 52 -11.99 -12.13 -0.34
CA LEU A 52 -11.42 -13.30 -1.02
C LEU A 52 -11.40 -14.49 -0.06
N PRO A 53 -11.36 -15.73 -0.57
CA PRO A 53 -11.43 -16.95 0.24
C PRO A 53 -10.15 -17.26 1.03
N VAL A 54 -9.10 -16.49 0.83
CA VAL A 54 -7.81 -16.61 1.53
C VAL A 54 -7.47 -15.31 2.26
N PRO A 55 -6.64 -15.35 3.31
CA PRO A 55 -6.16 -14.16 4.00
C PRO A 55 -5.50 -13.16 3.04
N VAL A 56 -5.74 -11.88 3.28
CA VAL A 56 -5.19 -10.76 2.50
C VAL A 56 -4.33 -9.89 3.39
N ILE A 57 -3.06 -9.77 3.06
CA ILE A 57 -2.11 -8.85 3.69
C ILE A 57 -1.91 -7.66 2.75
N VAL A 58 -2.15 -6.46 3.24
CA VAL A 58 -1.93 -5.24 2.45
C VAL A 58 -0.65 -4.56 2.90
N VAL A 59 0.30 -4.41 2.00
CA VAL A 59 1.50 -3.60 2.21
C VAL A 59 1.31 -2.25 1.55
N GLY A 60 1.63 -1.17 2.25
CA GLY A 60 1.51 0.15 1.68
C GLY A 60 2.10 1.25 2.56
N ASN A 61 1.94 2.49 2.16
CA ASN A 61 2.35 3.64 2.94
C ASN A 61 1.26 4.72 2.96
N VAL A 62 1.28 5.53 3.99
CA VAL A 62 0.36 6.66 4.16
C VAL A 62 0.93 7.97 3.61
N ILE A 63 2.18 7.98 3.16
CA ILE A 63 2.87 9.14 2.56
C ILE A 63 3.04 8.97 1.06
N VAL A 64 3.17 10.08 0.35
CA VAL A 64 3.48 10.05 -1.09
C VAL A 64 4.96 9.74 -1.33
N GLY A 65 5.21 8.92 -2.35
CA GLY A 65 6.55 8.51 -2.79
C GLY A 65 6.96 7.12 -2.30
N GLY A 66 8.16 6.73 -2.68
CA GLY A 66 8.74 5.44 -2.30
C GLY A 66 9.14 5.44 -0.82
N ALA A 67 8.56 4.55 -0.03
CA ALA A 67 8.89 4.32 1.38
C ALA A 67 9.43 2.90 1.62
N GLY A 68 9.91 2.23 0.56
CA GLY A 68 10.41 0.87 0.70
C GLY A 68 9.33 -0.22 0.64
N LYS A 69 8.15 0.06 0.06
CA LYS A 69 7.06 -0.93 -0.08
C LYS A 69 7.49 -2.19 -0.81
N THR A 70 8.07 -2.06 -1.99
CA THR A 70 8.48 -3.21 -2.82
C THR A 70 9.49 -4.12 -2.11
N PRO A 71 10.58 -3.63 -1.50
CA PRO A 71 11.44 -4.45 -0.67
C PRO A 71 10.70 -5.11 0.51
N THR A 72 9.79 -4.40 1.16
CA THR A 72 8.97 -4.95 2.25
C THR A 72 8.06 -6.08 1.75
N THR A 73 7.40 -5.89 0.61
CA THR A 73 6.57 -6.92 -0.02
C THR A 73 7.40 -8.17 -0.34
N LEU A 74 8.61 -8.01 -0.90
CA LEU A 74 9.51 -9.13 -1.18
C LEU A 74 9.96 -9.86 0.10
N ALA A 75 10.35 -9.11 1.14
CA ALA A 75 10.77 -9.70 2.42
C ALA A 75 9.61 -10.44 3.10
N LEU A 76 8.39 -9.88 3.06
CA LEU A 76 7.20 -10.53 3.60
C LEU A 76 6.87 -11.83 2.85
N VAL A 77 6.92 -11.80 1.52
CA VAL A 77 6.67 -12.98 0.69
C VAL A 77 7.70 -14.08 0.99
N ALA A 78 8.98 -13.74 1.05
CA ALA A 78 10.04 -14.69 1.41
C ALA A 78 9.83 -15.28 2.83
N HIS A 79 9.41 -14.45 3.78
CA HIS A 79 9.09 -14.90 5.15
C HIS A 79 7.90 -15.86 5.19
N LEU A 80 6.84 -15.59 4.42
CA LEU A 80 5.68 -16.48 4.30
C LEU A 80 6.08 -17.82 3.67
N GLN A 81 6.85 -17.80 2.57
CA GLN A 81 7.36 -19.01 1.91
C GLN A 81 8.22 -19.85 2.87
N ALA A 82 9.12 -19.22 3.65
CA ALA A 82 9.95 -19.92 4.62
C ALA A 82 9.14 -20.61 5.74
N ARG A 83 7.88 -20.20 5.93
CA ARG A 83 6.92 -20.80 6.87
C ARG A 83 5.94 -21.78 6.22
N GLY A 84 6.15 -22.13 4.97
CA GLY A 84 5.33 -23.10 4.25
C GLY A 84 4.07 -22.52 3.61
N TRP A 85 3.85 -21.20 3.67
CA TRP A 85 2.75 -20.55 2.95
C TRP A 85 3.04 -20.47 1.46
N ARG A 86 1.99 -20.46 0.66
CA ARG A 86 2.04 -20.31 -0.82
C ARG A 86 1.46 -18.95 -1.22
N PRO A 87 2.24 -17.86 -1.05
CA PRO A 87 1.75 -16.51 -1.31
C PRO A 87 1.58 -16.23 -2.80
N GLY A 88 0.55 -15.42 -3.12
CA GLY A 88 0.40 -14.73 -4.39
C GLY A 88 0.42 -13.22 -4.20
N ILE A 89 0.87 -12.46 -5.20
CA ILE A 89 0.95 -11.01 -5.14
C ILE A 89 -0.11 -10.40 -6.07
N VAL A 90 -0.83 -9.40 -5.57
CA VAL A 90 -1.75 -8.59 -6.38
C VAL A 90 -1.33 -7.12 -6.33
N SER A 91 -1.30 -6.47 -7.49
CA SER A 91 -0.96 -5.05 -7.61
C SER A 91 -1.88 -4.33 -8.59
N ARG A 92 -1.79 -3.01 -8.62
CA ARG A 92 -2.50 -2.19 -9.60
C ARG A 92 -1.81 -2.16 -10.96
N GLY A 93 -0.49 -2.31 -10.98
CA GLY A 93 0.32 -2.04 -12.17
C GLY A 93 0.34 -0.54 -12.48
N HIS A 94 0.86 0.27 -11.55
CA HIS A 94 0.92 1.71 -11.75
C HIS A 94 1.78 2.05 -12.98
N GLY A 95 1.30 2.96 -13.82
CA GLY A 95 2.00 3.42 -15.03
C GLY A 95 1.83 2.54 -16.27
N ARG A 96 1.12 1.40 -16.18
CA ARG A 96 0.84 0.54 -17.34
C ARG A 96 -0.17 1.19 -18.30
N ALA A 97 -0.12 0.78 -19.57
CA ALA A 97 -0.94 1.33 -20.63
C ALA A 97 -2.41 0.83 -20.62
N SER A 98 -2.69 -0.31 -19.96
CA SER A 98 -4.01 -0.95 -19.92
C SER A 98 -4.54 -1.09 -18.49
N ASP A 99 -5.86 -1.20 -18.35
CA ASP A 99 -6.53 -1.40 -17.05
C ASP A 99 -7.08 -2.84 -16.86
N ASP A 100 -6.81 -3.74 -17.82
CA ASP A 100 -7.27 -5.14 -17.81
C ASP A 100 -6.68 -5.95 -16.65
N CYS A 101 -7.24 -7.13 -16.43
CA CYS A 101 -6.69 -8.09 -15.47
C CYS A 101 -5.76 -9.07 -16.21
N ARG A 102 -4.51 -9.15 -15.77
CA ARG A 102 -3.55 -10.10 -16.37
C ARG A 102 -2.53 -10.64 -15.38
N ALA A 103 -2.03 -11.84 -15.69
CA ALA A 103 -0.88 -12.41 -15.01
C ALA A 103 0.40 -11.70 -15.45
N VAL A 104 1.34 -11.52 -14.52
CA VAL A 104 2.68 -10.98 -14.79
C VAL A 104 3.63 -12.16 -14.98
N GLN A 105 4.21 -12.26 -16.17
CA GLN A 105 5.26 -13.24 -16.49
C GLN A 105 6.66 -12.60 -16.33
N PRO A 106 7.71 -13.38 -16.13
CA PRO A 106 9.08 -12.84 -16.02
C PRO A 106 9.55 -12.05 -17.25
N ASP A 107 8.98 -12.36 -18.42
CA ASP A 107 9.25 -11.74 -19.71
C ASP A 107 8.20 -10.72 -20.16
N SER A 108 7.21 -10.43 -19.33
CA SER A 108 6.16 -9.41 -19.63
C SER A 108 6.77 -8.06 -19.93
N ASP A 109 6.15 -7.31 -20.88
CA ASP A 109 6.51 -5.91 -21.12
C ASP A 109 6.10 -5.03 -19.93
N PRO A 110 7.04 -4.27 -19.33
CA PRO A 110 6.73 -3.35 -18.24
C PRO A 110 5.65 -2.31 -18.60
N ARG A 111 5.49 -1.95 -19.87
CA ARG A 111 4.42 -1.05 -20.34
C ARG A 111 3.03 -1.65 -20.15
N GLU A 112 2.93 -2.98 -20.16
CA GLU A 112 1.66 -3.69 -20.03
C GLU A 112 1.33 -4.08 -18.60
N VAL A 113 2.35 -4.38 -17.76
CA VAL A 113 2.14 -4.88 -16.40
C VAL A 113 2.59 -3.90 -15.31
N GLY A 114 3.45 -2.93 -15.65
CA GLY A 114 4.10 -1.99 -14.72
C GLY A 114 5.46 -2.50 -14.24
N ASP A 115 6.38 -1.56 -13.98
CA ASP A 115 7.75 -1.89 -13.55
C ASP A 115 7.79 -2.63 -12.19
N GLU A 116 7.03 -2.13 -11.20
CA GLU A 116 7.00 -2.71 -9.85
C GLU A 116 6.45 -4.15 -9.83
N PRO A 117 5.31 -4.48 -10.46
CA PRO A 117 4.83 -5.86 -10.53
C PRO A 117 5.77 -6.81 -11.26
N LEU A 118 6.44 -6.35 -12.33
CA LEU A 118 7.43 -7.15 -13.03
C LEU A 118 8.64 -7.46 -12.14
N LEU A 119 9.13 -6.46 -11.40
CA LEU A 119 10.19 -6.65 -10.41
C LEU A 119 9.78 -7.65 -9.33
N LEU A 120 8.56 -7.52 -8.79
CA LEU A 120 8.02 -8.46 -7.80
C LEU A 120 7.96 -9.88 -8.37
N ARG A 121 7.49 -10.06 -9.61
CA ARG A 121 7.43 -11.38 -10.25
C ARG A 121 8.79 -12.03 -10.42
N ARG A 122 9.77 -11.26 -10.89
CA ARG A 122 11.14 -11.74 -11.12
C ARG A 122 11.86 -12.10 -9.83
N ARG A 123 11.62 -11.35 -8.75
CA ARG A 123 12.35 -11.50 -7.48
C ARG A 123 11.70 -12.46 -6.49
N ALA A 124 10.38 -12.46 -6.40
CA ALA A 124 9.67 -13.30 -5.43
C ALA A 124 9.44 -14.74 -5.92
N GLY A 125 9.46 -14.98 -7.23
CA GLY A 125 9.20 -16.30 -7.80
C GLY A 125 7.77 -16.81 -7.61
N VAL A 126 6.84 -15.99 -7.10
CA VAL A 126 5.44 -16.34 -6.85
C VAL A 126 4.51 -15.81 -7.94
N PRO A 127 3.27 -16.30 -8.06
CA PRO A 127 2.28 -15.72 -8.96
C PRO A 127 2.03 -14.25 -8.66
N VAL A 128 2.03 -13.41 -9.70
CA VAL A 128 1.73 -11.98 -9.61
C VAL A 128 0.66 -11.62 -10.64
N PHE A 129 -0.40 -10.94 -10.20
CA PHE A 129 -1.47 -10.47 -11.07
C PHE A 129 -1.69 -8.98 -10.88
N VAL A 130 -2.02 -8.31 -11.98
CA VAL A 130 -2.34 -6.87 -11.99
C VAL A 130 -3.75 -6.63 -12.48
N ALA A 131 -4.47 -5.74 -11.82
CA ALA A 131 -5.75 -5.21 -12.27
C ALA A 131 -6.04 -3.86 -11.60
N ARG A 132 -6.85 -3.02 -12.24
CA ARG A 132 -7.36 -1.79 -11.61
C ARG A 132 -8.08 -2.08 -10.29
N GLN A 133 -8.88 -3.14 -10.26
CA GLN A 133 -9.53 -3.66 -9.06
C GLN A 133 -8.74 -4.85 -8.51
N ARG A 134 -8.09 -4.70 -7.35
CA ARG A 134 -7.28 -5.77 -6.75
C ARG A 134 -8.07 -7.04 -6.46
N ALA A 135 -9.36 -6.92 -6.13
CA ALA A 135 -10.23 -8.09 -5.96
C ALA A 135 -10.37 -8.93 -7.24
N GLN A 136 -10.38 -8.27 -8.41
CA GLN A 136 -10.38 -8.96 -9.70
C GLN A 136 -9.05 -9.69 -9.92
N ALA A 137 -7.91 -9.03 -9.67
CA ALA A 137 -6.60 -9.66 -9.73
C ALA A 137 -6.49 -10.86 -8.79
N GLY A 138 -7.00 -10.72 -7.55
CA GLY A 138 -6.98 -11.81 -6.56
C GLY A 138 -7.81 -13.01 -6.99
N ARG A 139 -9.04 -12.79 -7.51
CA ARG A 139 -9.87 -13.90 -8.02
C ARG A 139 -9.21 -14.60 -9.22
N ALA A 140 -8.64 -13.83 -10.15
CA ALA A 140 -7.95 -14.40 -11.32
C ALA A 140 -6.72 -15.18 -10.91
N LEU A 141 -5.96 -14.69 -9.94
CA LEU A 141 -4.79 -15.38 -9.40
C LEU A 141 -5.20 -16.70 -8.73
N LEU A 142 -6.21 -16.69 -7.85
CA LEU A 142 -6.66 -17.90 -7.16
C LEU A 142 -7.28 -18.92 -8.11
N ALA A 143 -7.92 -18.49 -9.19
CA ALA A 143 -8.43 -19.39 -10.23
C ALA A 143 -7.31 -20.05 -11.03
N ALA A 144 -6.24 -19.30 -11.33
CA ALA A 144 -5.08 -19.81 -12.07
C ALA A 144 -4.10 -20.61 -11.18
N HIS A 145 -4.06 -20.30 -9.89
CA HIS A 145 -3.15 -20.91 -8.90
C HIS A 145 -3.94 -21.29 -7.63
N PRO A 146 -4.75 -22.37 -7.67
CA PRO A 146 -5.64 -22.76 -6.58
C PRO A 146 -4.91 -23.14 -5.29
N ASP A 147 -3.61 -23.45 -5.39
CA ASP A 147 -2.77 -23.74 -4.23
C ASP A 147 -2.35 -22.51 -3.44
N THR A 148 -2.63 -21.30 -3.91
CA THR A 148 -2.32 -20.06 -3.20
C THR A 148 -3.20 -19.95 -1.95
N ASP A 149 -2.58 -19.81 -0.79
CA ASP A 149 -3.26 -19.78 0.52
C ASP A 149 -3.19 -18.44 1.25
N VAL A 150 -2.44 -17.48 0.70
CA VAL A 150 -2.39 -16.09 1.19
C VAL A 150 -2.10 -15.12 0.04
N LEU A 151 -2.73 -13.95 0.07
CA LEU A 151 -2.49 -12.89 -0.91
C LEU A 151 -1.78 -11.68 -0.26
N VAL A 152 -0.75 -11.19 -0.92
CA VAL A 152 -0.07 -9.94 -0.55
C VAL A 152 -0.44 -8.88 -1.57
N CYS A 153 -1.10 -7.81 -1.10
CA CYS A 153 -1.52 -6.69 -1.94
C CYS A 153 -0.50 -5.55 -1.84
N ASP A 154 0.24 -5.33 -2.91
CA ASP A 154 1.21 -4.25 -2.99
C ASP A 154 0.55 -2.88 -3.26
N ASP A 155 0.98 -1.86 -2.50
CA ASP A 155 0.44 -0.47 -2.48
C ASP A 155 -1.11 -0.43 -2.38
N GLY A 156 -1.65 -1.19 -1.43
CA GLY A 156 -3.09 -1.42 -1.30
C GLY A 156 -3.82 -0.63 -0.20
N LEU A 157 -3.14 0.15 0.67
CA LEU A 157 -3.77 0.75 1.86
C LEU A 157 -5.00 1.60 1.54
N GLN A 158 -4.95 2.42 0.50
CA GLN A 158 -6.07 3.27 0.09
C GLN A 158 -7.14 2.54 -0.75
N HIS A 159 -6.95 1.23 -1.05
CA HIS A 159 -7.91 0.45 -1.84
C HIS A 159 -8.93 -0.26 -0.94
N LEU A 160 -9.83 0.51 -0.33
CA LEU A 160 -10.82 0.01 0.64
C LEU A 160 -11.85 -0.97 0.07
N ALA A 161 -11.95 -1.12 -1.24
CA ALA A 161 -12.83 -2.08 -1.91
C ALA A 161 -12.39 -3.54 -1.77
N LEU A 162 -11.21 -3.83 -1.21
CA LEU A 162 -10.71 -5.16 -0.90
C LEU A 162 -10.63 -5.34 0.61
N ALA A 163 -11.36 -6.33 1.14
CA ALA A 163 -11.23 -6.75 2.53
C ALA A 163 -9.82 -7.30 2.79
N ARG A 164 -9.31 -7.07 3.98
CA ARG A 164 -7.95 -7.43 4.36
C ARG A 164 -7.91 -7.86 5.83
N ASP A 165 -6.96 -8.70 6.15
CA ASP A 165 -6.80 -9.28 7.48
C ASP A 165 -5.61 -8.66 8.23
N LEU A 166 -4.59 -8.19 7.47
CA LEU A 166 -3.42 -7.50 8.02
C LEU A 166 -3.06 -6.30 7.13
N GLU A 167 -2.73 -5.18 7.76
CA GLU A 167 -2.12 -4.01 7.11
C GLU A 167 -0.68 -3.83 7.59
N VAL A 168 0.26 -3.75 6.66
CA VAL A 168 1.66 -3.40 6.92
C VAL A 168 1.90 -1.99 6.41
N VAL A 169 2.01 -1.04 7.33
CA VAL A 169 2.21 0.37 7.03
C VAL A 169 3.70 0.68 7.06
N VAL A 170 4.25 1.01 5.91
CA VAL A 170 5.69 1.21 5.73
C VAL A 170 6.05 2.69 5.79
N PHE A 171 7.02 3.03 6.61
CA PHE A 171 7.63 4.36 6.70
C PHE A 171 9.12 4.30 6.40
N ASP A 172 9.66 5.38 5.90
CA ASP A 172 11.09 5.67 5.83
C ASP A 172 11.46 6.84 6.76
N ALA A 173 12.72 7.30 6.75
CA ALA A 173 13.20 8.39 7.60
C ALA A 173 12.43 9.72 7.46
N ARG A 174 11.64 9.90 6.40
CA ARG A 174 10.80 11.11 6.23
C ARG A 174 9.62 11.16 7.20
N GLY A 175 9.25 10.00 7.78
CA GLY A 175 8.09 9.88 8.67
C GLY A 175 6.81 10.47 8.05
N CYS A 176 6.07 11.22 8.85
CA CYS A 176 4.84 11.90 8.42
C CYS A 176 5.09 13.30 7.84
N GLY A 177 6.35 13.73 7.73
CA GLY A 177 6.70 15.09 7.29
C GLY A 177 6.04 16.15 8.19
N ASN A 178 5.36 17.13 7.59
CA ASN A 178 4.66 18.19 8.32
C ASN A 178 3.30 17.76 8.93
N HIS A 179 2.91 16.49 8.86
CA HIS A 179 1.65 15.90 9.34
C HIS A 179 0.38 16.41 8.64
N TRP A 180 0.50 17.08 7.51
CA TRP A 180 -0.65 17.53 6.74
C TRP A 180 -0.95 16.59 5.57
N LEU A 181 -2.23 16.58 5.19
CA LEU A 181 -2.68 15.83 4.03
C LEU A 181 -2.26 16.51 2.72
N LEU A 182 -2.29 15.76 1.63
CA LEU A 182 -2.12 16.32 0.28
C LEU A 182 -3.12 17.46 0.02
N PRO A 183 -2.72 18.52 -0.72
CA PRO A 183 -1.38 18.78 -1.24
C PRO A 183 -0.48 19.58 -0.27
N ALA A 184 -0.96 20.00 0.88
CA ALA A 184 -0.21 20.83 1.85
C ALA A 184 0.87 20.04 2.61
N GLY A 185 0.77 18.73 2.66
CA GLY A 185 1.72 17.82 3.26
C GLY A 185 1.77 16.49 2.50
N PRO A 186 2.59 15.53 2.95
CA PRO A 186 2.83 14.29 2.23
C PRO A 186 1.76 13.22 2.47
N LEU A 187 0.86 13.39 3.44
CA LEU A 187 -0.06 12.35 3.85
C LEU A 187 -1.17 12.11 2.82
N ARG A 188 -1.38 10.84 2.43
CA ARG A 188 -2.52 10.37 1.62
C ARG A 188 -3.78 10.17 2.47
N GLU A 189 -3.60 9.94 3.77
CA GLU A 189 -4.65 9.73 4.76
C GLU A 189 -4.16 10.20 6.15
N PRO A 190 -5.05 10.52 7.11
CA PRO A 190 -4.65 10.94 8.44
C PRO A 190 -3.79 9.87 9.14
N TRP A 191 -2.71 10.31 9.79
CA TRP A 191 -1.85 9.46 10.58
C TRP A 191 -1.33 10.19 11.84
N PRO A 192 -1.24 9.57 13.03
CA PRO A 192 -1.79 8.25 13.34
C PRO A 192 -3.30 8.21 13.15
N ARG A 193 -3.84 7.02 12.92
CA ARG A 193 -5.28 6.85 12.84
C ARG A 193 -5.90 7.14 14.19
N SER A 194 -6.98 7.91 14.22
CA SER A 194 -7.67 8.29 15.44
C SER A 194 -8.07 7.04 16.25
N PRO A 195 -8.01 7.06 17.61
CA PRO A 195 -8.55 5.99 18.46
C PRO A 195 -10.03 5.70 18.19
N ALA A 196 -10.83 6.71 17.79
CA ALA A 196 -12.20 6.51 17.34
C ALA A 196 -12.25 5.71 16.04
N ALA A 197 -11.35 5.99 15.09
CA ALA A 197 -11.22 5.17 13.88
C ALA A 197 -10.77 3.73 14.19
N ALA A 198 -10.13 3.50 15.33
CA ALA A 198 -9.78 2.15 15.78
C ALA A 198 -11.01 1.33 16.24
N ARG A 199 -12.11 1.99 16.56
CA ARG A 199 -13.37 1.36 17.00
C ARG A 199 -14.40 1.25 15.87
N GLU A 200 -14.14 1.86 14.71
CA GLU A 200 -15.03 1.76 13.56
C GLU A 200 -15.07 0.31 13.05
N PRO A 201 -16.27 -0.28 12.86
CA PRO A 201 -16.40 -1.61 12.31
C PRO A 201 -15.76 -1.65 10.91
N TRP A 202 -15.11 -2.76 10.57
CA TRP A 202 -14.54 -2.97 9.25
C TRP A 202 -15.52 -3.75 8.39
N PRO A 203 -15.77 -3.39 7.12
CA PRO A 203 -16.71 -4.09 6.27
C PRO A 203 -16.19 -5.49 5.91
N GLY A 204 -17.09 -6.45 5.85
CA GLY A 204 -16.81 -7.81 5.40
C GLY A 204 -16.39 -8.77 6.50
N SER A 205 -17.34 -9.16 7.37
CA SER A 205 -17.17 -10.32 8.24
C SER A 205 -16.81 -11.58 7.43
N PRO A 206 -15.94 -12.46 7.95
CA PRO A 206 -15.67 -13.75 7.32
C PRO A 206 -16.92 -14.66 7.31
N VAL A 207 -17.91 -14.40 8.16
CA VAL A 207 -19.15 -15.19 8.27
C VAL A 207 -20.27 -14.60 7.40
N ASP A 208 -20.45 -13.27 7.42
CA ASP A 208 -21.42 -12.56 6.56
C ASP A 208 -20.76 -11.27 6.03
N PRO A 209 -20.69 -11.09 4.70
CA PRO A 209 -20.14 -9.87 4.09
C PRO A 209 -20.91 -8.59 4.43
N ARG A 210 -22.16 -8.71 4.93
CA ARG A 210 -23.02 -7.60 5.34
C ARG A 210 -22.78 -7.17 6.79
N GLU A 211 -22.19 -8.05 7.60
CA GLU A 211 -21.85 -7.74 8.98
C GLU A 211 -20.47 -7.08 9.09
N PRO A 212 -20.27 -6.17 10.06
CA PRO A 212 -18.97 -5.62 10.35
C PRO A 212 -17.99 -6.73 10.77
N GLY A 213 -16.93 -6.89 10.00
CA GLY A 213 -15.84 -7.82 10.35
C GLY A 213 -14.89 -7.25 11.38
N PRO A 214 -14.03 -8.08 11.95
CA PRO A 214 -12.93 -7.60 12.78
C PRO A 214 -12.04 -6.68 11.95
N ARG A 215 -11.55 -5.61 12.58
CA ARG A 215 -10.59 -4.72 11.95
C ARG A 215 -9.31 -5.50 11.62
N PRO A 216 -8.68 -5.25 10.46
CA PRO A 216 -7.39 -5.86 10.16
C PRO A 216 -6.37 -5.49 11.23
N ALA A 217 -5.52 -6.42 11.61
CA ALA A 217 -4.36 -6.13 12.42
C ALA A 217 -3.47 -5.10 11.69
N GLU A 218 -2.88 -4.17 12.42
CA GLU A 218 -2.02 -3.13 11.85
C GLU A 218 -0.61 -3.31 12.37
N LEU A 219 0.35 -3.37 11.45
CA LEU A 219 1.77 -3.48 11.72
C LEU A 219 2.48 -2.28 11.08
N VAL A 220 3.23 -1.54 11.89
CA VAL A 220 4.02 -0.40 11.41
C VAL A 220 5.47 -0.82 11.25
N LEU A 221 6.01 -0.65 10.05
CA LEU A 221 7.39 -0.98 9.72
C LEU A 221 8.17 0.27 9.32
N TRP A 222 9.30 0.49 9.98
CA TRP A 222 10.25 1.54 9.62
C TRP A 222 11.41 0.92 8.85
N THR A 223 11.60 1.34 7.60
CA THR A 223 12.72 0.86 6.75
C THR A 223 14.02 1.63 7.00
N GLU A 224 13.94 2.73 7.73
CA GLU A 224 15.04 3.55 8.22
C GLU A 224 14.65 4.08 9.59
N PRO A 225 15.60 4.37 10.50
CA PRO A 225 15.28 4.93 11.80
C PRO A 225 14.41 6.18 11.66
N PRO A 226 13.32 6.32 12.44
CA PRO A 226 12.50 7.52 12.43
C PRO A 226 13.30 8.73 12.92
N ALA A 227 12.92 9.93 12.46
CA ALA A 227 13.43 11.16 13.03
C ALA A 227 13.09 11.24 14.53
N PRO A 228 13.91 11.91 15.37
CA PRO A 228 13.75 11.92 16.83
C PRO A 228 12.37 12.38 17.33
N ASP A 229 11.68 13.22 16.55
CA ASP A 229 10.33 13.74 16.82
C ASP A 229 9.20 12.80 16.34
N GLN A 230 9.55 11.70 15.68
CA GLN A 230 8.60 10.72 15.12
C GLN A 230 8.61 9.47 16.01
N ALA A 231 7.89 9.51 17.13
CA ALA A 231 7.78 8.35 18.00
C ALA A 231 7.16 7.15 17.25
N PRO A 232 7.73 5.95 17.34
CA PRO A 232 7.14 4.76 16.75
C PRO A 232 5.78 4.45 17.39
N ALA A 233 4.84 3.96 16.57
CA ALA A 233 3.57 3.45 17.08
C ALA A 233 3.79 2.24 18.02
N PRO A 234 2.85 1.91 18.90
CA PRO A 234 3.01 0.83 19.91
C PRO A 234 3.40 -0.54 19.34
N ALA A 235 3.07 -0.83 18.09
CA ALA A 235 3.43 -2.05 17.36
C ALA A 235 4.38 -1.76 16.18
N ALA A 236 5.38 -0.90 16.37
CA ALA A 236 6.34 -0.55 15.34
C ALA A 236 7.57 -1.45 15.40
N PHE A 237 8.02 -1.87 14.22
CA PHE A 237 9.22 -2.67 14.04
C PHE A 237 10.20 -1.94 13.12
N GLY A 238 11.50 -2.05 13.42
CA GLY A 238 12.56 -1.57 12.57
C GLY A 238 12.99 -2.65 11.57
N ALA A 239 13.27 -2.25 10.33
CA ALA A 239 13.93 -3.08 9.35
C ALA A 239 15.04 -2.27 8.68
N THR A 240 16.20 -2.89 8.48
CA THR A 240 17.31 -2.28 7.79
C THR A 240 17.30 -2.73 6.34
N ARG A 241 17.37 -1.77 5.41
CA ARG A 241 17.62 -2.07 3.99
C ARG A 241 19.11 -2.26 3.79
N ALA A 242 19.51 -3.41 3.27
CA ALA A 242 20.85 -3.64 2.77
C ALA A 242 20.82 -3.66 1.23
N LEU A 243 21.80 -3.03 0.59
CA LEU A 243 22.05 -3.25 -0.83
C LEU A 243 22.60 -4.67 -0.99
N ALA A 244 22.11 -5.40 -2.00
CA ALA A 244 22.74 -6.66 -2.39
C ALA A 244 24.18 -6.38 -2.85
N GLU A 245 25.10 -7.29 -2.57
CA GLU A 245 26.52 -7.16 -2.99
C GLU A 245 26.67 -6.99 -4.51
N HIS A 246 25.66 -7.45 -5.27
CA HIS A 246 25.59 -7.29 -6.72
C HIS A 246 24.29 -6.56 -7.11
N ALA A 247 24.43 -5.41 -7.76
CA ALA A 247 23.33 -4.76 -8.44
C ALA A 247 23.00 -5.57 -9.71
N LEU A 248 21.85 -6.24 -9.71
CA LEU A 248 21.33 -6.82 -10.94
C LEU A 248 20.73 -5.69 -11.79
N ARG A 249 21.28 -5.48 -12.98
CA ARG A 249 20.66 -4.62 -13.99
C ARG A 249 19.34 -5.23 -14.45
N ALA A 250 18.43 -4.39 -14.97
CA ALA A 250 17.13 -4.85 -15.47
C ALA A 250 17.24 -5.75 -16.72
N ASP A 251 18.39 -5.78 -17.33
CA ASP A 251 18.73 -6.48 -18.57
C ASP A 251 19.57 -7.79 -18.36
N GLY A 252 19.77 -8.24 -17.12
CA GLY A 252 20.42 -9.52 -16.83
C GLY A 252 21.42 -9.49 -15.72
#